data_566795072796862eaccb230f6e82cca6
#
_entry.id   566795072796862eaccb230f6e82cca6
#
_cell.length_a   1.000
_cell.length_b   1.000
_cell.length_c   1.000
_cell.angle_alpha   90.00
_cell.angle_beta   90.00
_cell.angle_gamma   90.00
#
_symmetry.space_group_name_H-M   'P 1'
#
loop_
_entity.id
_entity.type
_entity.pdbx_description
1 polymer ?
#
loop_
_entity_poly.entity_id
_entity_poly.type
_entity_poly.pdbx_seq_one_letter_code
_entity_poly.pdbx_strand_id
1 'polypeptide(L)'
;IIIKGKGVSSNMQIENLQNEKRKYAKSIGNFHVLEYVQDASVSPMNAMNEYFMSKMNVRRRQVVIDIDKDHSAVIQAGAMQWMGGNVQATSGVKGIGDFLGKALKGAVTKETAVKPEYVGEGCLVLEPTYKY
;
A
#
# COMPACT_ATOMS: atom_id res chain seq x y z
N ILE A 1 -1.26 -8.59 -13.56
CA ILE A 1 -2.26 -8.59 -12.46
C ILE A 1 -3.61 -8.29 -13.10
N ILE A 2 -4.54 -9.23 -12.97
CA ILE A 2 -5.92 -9.07 -13.47
C ILE A 2 -6.80 -8.79 -12.26
N ILE A 3 -7.54 -7.69 -12.31
CA ILE A 3 -8.47 -7.27 -11.27
C ILE A 3 -9.87 -7.62 -11.75
N LYS A 4 -10.55 -8.54 -11.05
CA LYS A 4 -11.96 -8.89 -11.31
C LYS A 4 -12.82 -8.46 -10.13
N GLY A 5 -13.80 -7.60 -10.36
CA GLY A 5 -14.85 -7.29 -9.41
C GLY A 5 -16.02 -8.28 -9.55
N LYS A 6 -16.44 -8.93 -8.48
CA LYS A 6 -17.72 -9.67 -8.42
C LYS A 6 -18.76 -8.83 -7.70
N GLY A 7 -19.93 -8.69 -8.30
CA GLY A 7 -21.06 -7.98 -7.70
C GLY A 7 -21.61 -8.73 -6.46
N VAL A 8 -22.09 -7.92 -5.51
CA VAL A 8 -22.78 -8.30 -4.26
C VAL A 8 -21.90 -9.03 -3.23
N SER A 9 -21.44 -8.28 -2.23
CA SER A 9 -20.45 -8.67 -1.21
C SER A 9 -19.08 -8.91 -1.83
N SER A 10 -18.47 -7.83 -2.31
CA SER A 10 -17.28 -7.92 -3.12
C SER A 10 -16.03 -7.72 -2.27
N ASN A 11 -15.53 -8.80 -1.73
CA ASN A 11 -14.08 -8.82 -1.52
C ASN A 11 -13.43 -8.74 -2.89
N MET A 12 -12.77 -7.63 -3.17
CA MET A 12 -11.99 -7.47 -4.39
C MET A 12 -10.88 -8.53 -4.41
N GLN A 13 -10.88 -9.36 -5.44
CA GLN A 13 -9.91 -10.42 -5.56
C GLN A 13 -8.86 -10.03 -6.60
N ILE A 14 -7.58 -10.03 -6.20
CA ILE A 14 -6.46 -9.79 -7.08
C ILE A 14 -5.90 -11.13 -7.53
N GLU A 15 -6.07 -11.45 -8.81
CA GLU A 15 -5.49 -12.67 -9.38
C GLU A 15 -3.96 -12.58 -9.41
N ASN A 16 -3.27 -13.68 -9.10
CA ASN A 16 -1.82 -13.78 -9.07
C ASN A 16 -1.11 -12.81 -8.11
N LEU A 17 -1.80 -12.27 -7.11
CA LEU A 17 -1.15 -11.51 -6.08
C LEU A 17 -0.11 -12.37 -5.34
N GLN A 18 -0.48 -13.60 -5.01
CA GLN A 18 0.42 -14.60 -4.46
C GLN A 18 0.73 -15.68 -5.51
N ASN A 19 1.99 -16.07 -5.61
CA ASN A 19 2.48 -17.12 -6.50
C ASN A 19 3.83 -17.64 -5.98
N GLU A 20 4.53 -18.47 -6.75
CA GLU A 20 5.85 -19.00 -6.40
C GLU A 20 6.93 -17.92 -6.15
N LYS A 21 6.77 -16.73 -6.75
CA LYS A 21 7.75 -15.63 -6.67
C LYS A 21 7.44 -14.64 -5.56
N ARG A 22 6.21 -14.63 -5.05
CA ARG A 22 5.78 -13.72 -3.99
C ARG A 22 4.63 -14.32 -3.19
N LYS A 23 4.66 -14.14 -1.90
CA LYS A 23 3.66 -14.67 -0.97
C LYS A 23 3.49 -13.79 0.25
N TYR A 24 2.40 -13.95 0.94
CA TYR A 24 2.23 -13.33 2.24
C TYR A 24 3.16 -13.98 3.27
N ALA A 25 4.09 -13.18 3.79
CA ALA A 25 4.97 -13.59 4.89
C ALA A 25 4.27 -13.47 6.24
N LYS A 26 3.35 -12.50 6.38
CA LYS A 26 2.57 -12.28 7.60
C LYS A 26 1.25 -11.58 7.27
N SER A 27 0.23 -11.86 8.07
CA SER A 27 -1.05 -11.17 8.03
C SER A 27 -1.50 -10.84 9.45
N ILE A 28 -2.01 -9.62 9.65
CA ILE A 28 -2.56 -9.15 10.92
C ILE A 28 -3.83 -8.36 10.59
N GLY A 29 -4.99 -8.94 10.91
CA GLY A 29 -6.27 -8.36 10.51
C GLY A 29 -6.34 -8.18 9.00
N ASN A 30 -6.62 -6.97 8.57
CA ASN A 30 -6.71 -6.58 7.16
C ASN A 30 -5.36 -6.13 6.54
N PHE A 31 -4.25 -6.24 7.28
CA PHE A 31 -2.91 -5.93 6.80
C PHE A 31 -2.15 -7.20 6.44
N HIS A 32 -1.56 -7.23 5.26
CA HIS A 32 -0.78 -8.36 4.75
C HIS A 32 0.58 -7.88 4.28
N VAL A 33 1.63 -8.57 4.70
CA VAL A 33 3.00 -8.33 4.21
C VAL A 33 3.28 -9.30 3.08
N LEU A 34 3.31 -8.78 1.86
CA LEU A 34 3.70 -9.51 0.67
C LEU A 34 5.22 -9.48 0.53
N GLU A 35 5.84 -10.64 0.54
CA GLU A 35 7.29 -10.80 0.39
C GLU A 35 7.62 -11.33 -1.01
N TYR A 36 8.57 -10.70 -1.67
CA TYR A 36 9.08 -11.12 -2.96
C TYR A 36 10.22 -12.13 -2.75
N VAL A 37 9.93 -13.39 -3.00
CA VAL A 37 10.94 -14.46 -2.99
C VAL A 37 11.92 -14.27 -4.14
N GLN A 38 11.38 -13.84 -5.29
CA GLN A 38 12.14 -13.48 -6.48
C GLN A 38 11.49 -12.25 -7.12
N ASP A 39 12.24 -11.19 -7.27
CA ASP A 39 11.77 -9.98 -7.97
C ASP A 39 12.24 -10.02 -9.42
N ALA A 40 11.30 -10.32 -10.32
CA ALA A 40 11.57 -10.39 -11.76
C ALA A 40 11.48 -9.00 -12.45
N SER A 41 11.18 -7.94 -11.70
CA SER A 41 11.06 -6.57 -12.22
C SER A 41 12.36 -5.77 -12.16
N VAL A 42 13.44 -6.38 -11.71
CA VAL A 42 14.74 -5.70 -11.60
C VAL A 42 15.35 -5.45 -12.97
N SER A 43 16.04 -4.32 -13.10
CA SER A 43 16.82 -4.05 -14.29
C SER A 43 18.06 -4.97 -14.37
N PRO A 44 18.59 -5.25 -15.57
CA PRO A 44 19.81 -6.06 -15.73
C PRO A 44 20.98 -5.51 -14.89
N MET A 45 21.09 -4.20 -14.72
CA MET A 45 22.13 -3.54 -13.93
C MET A 45 22.07 -3.88 -12.44
N ASN A 46 20.88 -4.16 -11.93
CA ASN A 46 20.65 -4.49 -10.51
C ASN A 46 20.51 -5.99 -10.25
N ALA A 47 20.49 -6.81 -11.29
CA ALA A 47 20.22 -8.25 -11.16
C ALA A 47 21.22 -8.97 -10.24
N MET A 48 22.50 -8.59 -10.28
CA MET A 48 23.53 -9.16 -9.41
C MET A 48 23.27 -8.82 -7.93
N ASN A 49 22.97 -7.57 -7.63
CA ASN A 49 22.67 -7.15 -6.27
C ASN A 49 21.44 -7.87 -5.73
N GLU A 50 20.36 -7.92 -6.51
CA GLU A 50 19.13 -8.63 -6.14
C GLU A 50 19.38 -10.11 -5.90
N TYR A 51 20.21 -10.77 -6.72
CA TYR A 51 20.59 -12.15 -6.53
C TYR A 51 21.29 -12.38 -5.18
N PHE A 52 22.29 -11.57 -4.84
CA PHE A 52 23.00 -11.70 -3.58
C PHE A 52 22.13 -11.32 -2.37
N MET A 53 21.29 -10.29 -2.48
CA MET A 53 20.32 -9.93 -1.45
C MET A 53 19.36 -11.09 -1.19
N SER A 54 18.85 -11.73 -2.22
CA SER A 54 18.01 -12.92 -2.10
C SER A 54 18.72 -14.09 -1.41
N LYS A 55 19.99 -14.33 -1.73
CA LYS A 55 20.83 -15.35 -1.05
C LYS A 55 21.03 -15.06 0.42
N MET A 56 21.14 -13.80 0.79
CA MET A 56 21.25 -13.36 2.17
C MET A 56 19.89 -13.25 2.89
N ASN A 57 18.81 -13.67 2.24
CA ASN A 57 17.44 -13.55 2.74
C ASN A 57 16.99 -12.09 2.97
N VAL A 58 17.62 -11.14 2.29
CA VAL A 58 17.17 -9.75 2.23
C VAL A 58 16.17 -9.63 1.10
N ARG A 59 14.90 -9.45 1.43
CA ARG A 59 13.81 -9.50 0.46
C ARG A 59 13.03 -8.21 0.46
N ARG A 60 12.57 -7.81 -0.71
CA ARG A 60 11.63 -6.72 -0.86
C ARG A 60 10.29 -7.14 -0.30
N ARG A 61 9.67 -6.23 0.46
CA ARG A 61 8.34 -6.42 1.06
C ARG A 61 7.42 -5.27 0.69
N GLN A 62 6.15 -5.57 0.65
CA GLN A 62 5.10 -4.65 0.29
C GLN A 62 3.90 -4.89 1.21
N VAL A 63 3.27 -3.84 1.66
CA VAL A 63 2.06 -3.99 2.48
C VAL A 63 0.84 -3.93 1.56
N VAL A 64 -0.03 -4.90 1.68
CA VAL A 64 -1.35 -4.96 1.07
C VAL A 64 -2.37 -4.81 2.18
N ILE A 65 -3.32 -3.92 2.01
CA ILE A 65 -4.34 -3.60 3.01
C ILE A 65 -5.71 -3.81 2.37
N ASP A 66 -6.50 -4.69 2.97
CA ASP A 66 -7.89 -4.86 2.57
C ASP A 66 -8.73 -3.76 3.22
N ILE A 67 -9.47 -3.02 2.42
CA ILE A 67 -10.37 -1.95 2.85
C ILE A 67 -11.80 -2.42 2.70
N ASP A 68 -12.56 -2.31 3.75
CA ASP A 68 -13.99 -2.58 3.77
C ASP A 68 -14.74 -1.56 4.64
N LYS A 69 -16.05 -1.73 4.80
CA LYS A 69 -16.90 -0.81 5.57
C LYS A 69 -16.49 -0.66 7.05
N ASP A 70 -15.82 -1.65 7.61
CA ASP A 70 -15.41 -1.71 9.01
C ASP A 70 -13.91 -1.42 9.22
N HIS A 71 -13.13 -1.44 8.11
CA HIS A 71 -11.68 -1.30 8.12
C HIS A 71 -11.21 -0.22 7.13
N SER A 72 -10.86 0.94 7.64
CA SER A 72 -10.14 1.96 6.90
C SER A 72 -8.62 1.87 7.14
N ALA A 73 -7.84 2.59 6.36
CA ALA A 73 -6.41 2.67 6.56
C ALA A 73 -5.90 4.11 6.49
N VAL A 74 -5.15 4.52 7.49
CA VAL A 74 -4.42 5.78 7.50
C VAL A 74 -2.97 5.49 7.23
N ILE A 75 -2.40 6.09 6.20
CA ILE A 75 -1.01 5.87 5.79
C ILE A 75 -0.26 7.19 5.65
N GLN A 76 1.05 7.11 5.59
CA GLN A 76 1.89 8.28 5.29
C GLN A 76 1.62 8.76 3.85
N ALA A 77 1.58 10.07 3.66
CA ALA A 77 1.46 10.66 2.32
C ALA A 77 2.60 10.16 1.41
N GLY A 78 2.25 9.75 0.19
CA GLY A 78 3.20 9.20 -0.77
C GLY A 78 3.56 7.72 -0.59
N ALA A 79 3.05 7.04 0.43
CA ALA A 79 3.33 5.62 0.64
C ALA A 79 2.48 4.69 -0.25
N MET A 80 1.37 5.16 -0.81
CA MET A 80 0.51 4.37 -1.69
C MET A 80 1.15 4.22 -3.06
N GLN A 81 1.26 2.99 -3.52
CA GLN A 81 1.67 2.68 -4.89
C GLN A 81 0.46 2.60 -5.83
N TRP A 82 -0.54 1.83 -5.44
CA TRP A 82 -1.80 1.75 -6.16
C TRP A 82 -2.94 1.30 -5.25
N MET A 83 -4.16 1.53 -5.68
CA MET A 83 -5.37 1.06 -5.03
C MET A 83 -6.33 0.51 -6.08
N GLY A 84 -7.22 -0.36 -5.64
CA GLY A 84 -8.21 -0.98 -6.51
C GLY A 84 -9.54 -1.17 -5.79
N GLY A 85 -10.61 -1.31 -6.58
CA GLY A 85 -11.97 -1.36 -6.07
C GLY A 85 -12.58 0.04 -5.90
N ASN A 86 -13.57 0.15 -5.03
CA ASN A 86 -14.23 1.41 -4.70
C ASN A 86 -13.60 2.02 -3.44
N VAL A 87 -12.31 2.37 -3.53
CA VAL A 87 -11.54 2.97 -2.44
C VAL A 87 -11.33 4.45 -2.73
N GLN A 88 -11.52 5.29 -1.74
CA GLN A 88 -11.35 6.73 -1.83
C GLN A 88 -10.40 7.23 -0.74
N ALA A 89 -9.51 8.15 -1.12
CA ALA A 89 -8.70 8.87 -0.16
C ALA A 89 -9.53 10.02 0.42
N THR A 90 -9.69 10.04 1.73
CA THR A 90 -10.25 11.17 2.46
C THR A 90 -9.09 11.93 3.08
N SER A 91 -8.94 13.21 2.76
CA SER A 91 -8.10 14.06 3.58
C SER A 91 -8.84 14.25 4.90
N GLY A 92 -8.22 13.93 6.04
CA GLY A 92 -8.79 14.20 7.37
C GLY A 92 -9.01 15.70 7.67
N VAL A 93 -9.00 16.53 6.64
CA VAL A 93 -9.30 17.95 6.65
C VAL A 93 -10.73 18.10 6.17
N LYS A 94 -11.61 18.43 7.10
CA LYS A 94 -13.01 18.81 6.81
C LYS A 94 -13.03 20.10 6.00
N GLY A 95 -12.91 19.98 4.66
CA GLY A 95 -13.06 21.08 3.73
C GLY A 95 -11.79 21.85 3.38
N ILE A 96 -11.78 22.40 2.16
CA ILE A 96 -10.69 23.21 1.59
C ILE A 96 -10.35 24.44 2.46
N GLY A 97 -11.35 25.00 3.17
CA GLY A 97 -11.17 26.15 4.05
C GLY A 97 -10.29 25.87 5.28
N ASP A 98 -10.34 24.67 5.82
CA ASP A 98 -9.56 24.27 7.00
C ASP A 98 -8.08 24.01 6.66
N PHE A 99 -7.82 23.55 5.44
CA PHE A 99 -6.46 23.38 4.90
C PHE A 99 -5.78 24.74 4.69
N LEU A 100 -6.47 25.70 4.07
CA LEU A 100 -5.95 27.06 3.85
C LEU A 100 -5.71 27.80 5.16
N GLY A 101 -6.59 27.64 6.16
CA GLY A 101 -6.43 28.24 7.47
C GLY A 101 -5.22 27.73 8.25
N LYS A 102 -4.89 26.45 8.11
CA LYS A 102 -3.70 25.84 8.75
C LYS A 102 -2.40 26.15 8.00
N ALA A 103 -2.45 26.23 6.69
CA ALA A 103 -1.28 26.60 5.85
C ALA A 103 -0.88 28.07 6.07
N LEU A 104 -1.83 28.99 6.24
CA LEU A 104 -1.57 30.42 6.48
C LEU A 104 -1.03 30.71 7.89
N LYS A 105 -1.27 29.84 8.87
CA LYS A 105 -0.81 30.04 10.26
C LYS A 105 0.63 29.55 10.51
N GLY A 106 1.37 29.13 9.48
CA GLY A 106 2.79 28.72 9.61
C GLY A 106 3.00 27.49 10.49
N ALA A 107 1.96 26.75 10.85
CA ALA A 107 2.01 25.59 11.72
C ALA A 107 2.18 24.25 10.97
N VAL A 108 2.73 24.30 9.76
CA VAL A 108 3.10 23.08 9.02
C VAL A 108 4.51 22.68 9.41
N THR A 109 4.67 22.12 10.60
CA THR A 109 5.86 21.33 10.91
C THR A 109 5.80 20.04 10.10
N LYS A 110 6.97 19.44 9.80
CA LYS A 110 7.05 18.16 9.08
C LYS A 110 6.22 17.03 9.72
N GLU A 111 5.80 17.19 10.96
CA GLU A 111 4.95 16.23 11.71
C GLU A 111 3.45 16.40 11.44
N THR A 112 3.03 17.52 10.90
CA THR A 112 1.65 17.77 10.44
C THR A 112 1.42 17.40 8.97
N ALA A 113 2.26 16.53 8.41
CA ALA A 113 1.98 15.95 7.11
C ALA A 113 0.59 15.30 7.15
N VAL A 114 -0.31 15.79 6.31
CA VAL A 114 -1.67 15.24 6.19
C VAL A 114 -1.54 13.77 5.85
N LYS A 115 -1.94 12.91 6.79
CA LYS A 115 -1.97 11.46 6.56
C LYS A 115 -3.32 11.16 5.91
N PRO A 116 -3.34 10.74 4.64
CA PRO A 116 -4.60 10.36 4.00
C PRO A 116 -5.18 9.12 4.67
N GLU A 117 -6.49 9.13 4.86
CA GLU A 117 -7.28 7.97 5.23
C GLU A 117 -7.93 7.40 3.98
N TYR A 118 -7.87 6.10 3.83
CA TYR A 118 -8.50 5.38 2.71
C TYR A 118 -9.68 4.58 3.24
N VAL A 119 -10.85 4.82 2.62
CA VAL A 119 -12.13 4.22 2.99
C VAL A 119 -12.82 3.64 1.76
N GLY A 120 -13.79 2.76 1.97
CA GLY A 120 -14.57 2.13 0.91
C GLY A 120 -14.47 0.62 0.91
N GLU A 121 -14.48 0.02 -0.27
CA GLU A 121 -14.38 -1.43 -0.45
C GLU A 121 -13.36 -1.76 -1.55
N GLY A 122 -12.27 -2.43 -1.18
CA GLY A 122 -11.22 -2.80 -2.13
C GLY A 122 -9.90 -3.09 -1.46
N CYS A 123 -8.82 -2.73 -2.10
CA CYS A 123 -7.48 -2.89 -1.54
C CYS A 123 -6.60 -1.69 -1.79
N LEU A 124 -5.64 -1.52 -0.91
CA LEU A 124 -4.59 -0.52 -0.96
C LEU A 124 -3.24 -1.21 -0.92
N VAL A 125 -2.36 -0.88 -1.82
CA VAL A 125 -1.02 -1.47 -1.89
C VAL A 125 0.02 -0.36 -1.77
N LEU A 126 0.93 -0.54 -0.82
CA LEU A 126 1.97 0.44 -0.54
C LEU A 126 3.21 0.19 -1.39
N GLU A 127 4.08 1.20 -1.48
CA GLU A 127 5.35 1.09 -2.16
C GLU A 127 6.22 -0.02 -1.56
N PRO A 128 6.87 -0.84 -2.41
CA PRO A 128 7.75 -1.89 -1.93
C PRO A 128 9.00 -1.32 -1.27
N THR A 129 9.48 -1.99 -0.25
CA THR A 129 10.65 -1.56 0.52
C THR A 129 11.47 -2.75 1.01
N TYR A 130 12.77 -2.53 1.25
CA TYR A 130 13.63 -3.41 2.03
C TYR A 130 13.71 -3.00 3.50
N LYS A 131 13.14 -1.84 3.85
CA LYS A 131 13.08 -1.36 5.24
C LYS A 131 11.95 -2.06 6.00
N TYR A 132 12.17 -2.25 7.27
CA TYR A 132 11.21 -2.83 8.22
C TYR A 132 10.42 -1.73 8.91
#